data_613bc9ebe917951f02a7fa3b338ea950
#
_entry.id   613bc9ebe917951f02a7fa3b338ea950
#
_cell.length_a   1.000
_cell.length_b   1.000
_cell.length_c   1.000
_cell.angle_alpha   90.00
_cell.angle_beta   90.00
_cell.angle_gamma   90.00
#
_symmetry.space_group_name_H-M   'P 1'
#
loop_
_entity.id
_entity.type
_entity.pdbx_description
1 polymer ?
#
loop_
_entity_poly.entity_id
_entity_poly.type
_entity_poly.pdbx_seq_one_letter_code
_entity_poly.pdbx_strand_id
1 'polypeptide(L)'
;MSSRSIESHESTIKYFRTLGWTIDYDVYLRFDEDSVEYDSVYSACACRPSAEEYGFVGHFETYVEMITSVSEWLVDTVQGGDNHTE
;
A
#
# COMPACT_ATOMS: atom_id res chain seq x y z
N MET A 1 -6.57 -2.79 -21.56
CA MET A 1 -6.24 -2.96 -20.45
C MET A 1 -6.98 -2.27 -19.51
N SER A 2 -7.38 -2.72 -18.62
CA SER A 2 -8.13 -2.05 -17.74
C SER A 2 -7.35 -1.74 -16.57
N SER A 3 -7.35 -0.57 -16.16
CA SER A 3 -6.75 -0.25 -14.93
C SER A 3 -7.82 0.14 -14.01
N ARG A 4 -7.68 -0.23 -12.80
CA ARG A 4 -8.65 0.12 -11.81
C ARG A 4 -8.46 1.57 -11.44
N SER A 5 -9.55 2.24 -11.15
CA SER A 5 -9.47 3.62 -10.72
C SER A 5 -8.92 3.67 -9.31
N ILE A 6 -8.50 4.86 -8.91
CA ILE A 6 -7.99 5.03 -7.57
C ILE A 6 -9.09 4.75 -6.56
N GLU A 7 -10.33 5.05 -6.90
CA GLU A 7 -11.44 4.77 -6.00
C GLU A 7 -11.59 3.28 -5.78
N SER A 8 -11.37 2.49 -6.81
CA SER A 8 -11.48 1.06 -6.70
C SER A 8 -10.40 0.50 -5.75
N HIS A 9 -9.19 1.04 -5.86
CA HIS A 9 -8.12 0.61 -4.98
C HIS A 9 -8.39 1.05 -3.54
N GLU A 10 -8.92 2.24 -3.35
CA GLU A 10 -9.25 2.68 -2.02
C GLU A 10 -10.35 1.82 -1.41
N SER A 11 -11.32 1.42 -2.22
CA SER A 11 -12.38 0.55 -1.74
C SER A 11 -11.84 -0.81 -1.31
N THR A 12 -10.87 -1.33 -2.06
CA THR A 12 -10.24 -2.58 -1.71
C THR A 12 -9.58 -2.47 -0.34
N ILE A 13 -8.84 -1.39 -0.11
CA ILE A 13 -8.16 -1.21 1.15
C ILE A 13 -9.17 -1.08 2.29
N LYS A 14 -10.24 -0.33 2.05
CA LYS A 14 -11.24 -0.16 3.07
C LYS A 14 -11.89 -1.50 3.41
N TYR A 15 -12.14 -2.31 2.40
CA TYR A 15 -12.72 -3.62 2.62
C TYR A 15 -11.81 -4.48 3.50
N PHE A 16 -10.50 -4.47 3.21
CA PHE A 16 -9.57 -5.28 4.00
C PHE A 16 -9.50 -4.79 5.44
N ARG A 17 -9.64 -3.48 5.65
CA ARG A 17 -9.67 -2.98 7.01
C ARG A 17 -10.87 -3.52 7.78
N THR A 18 -12.00 -3.72 7.11
CA THR A 18 -13.16 -4.28 7.79
C THR A 18 -12.94 -5.74 8.15
N LEU A 19 -11.98 -6.40 7.51
CA LEU A 19 -11.66 -7.77 7.83
C LEU A 19 -10.62 -7.88 8.94
N GLY A 20 -10.17 -6.74 9.46
CA GLY A 20 -9.22 -6.77 10.57
C GLY A 20 -7.78 -6.50 10.19
N TRP A 21 -7.51 -6.19 8.93
CA TRP A 21 -6.14 -5.88 8.52
C TRP A 21 -5.78 -4.49 9.00
N THR A 22 -4.53 -4.32 9.38
CA THR A 22 -4.03 -3.02 9.79
C THR A 22 -3.31 -2.41 8.60
N ILE A 23 -3.79 -1.29 8.12
CA ILE A 23 -3.21 -0.63 6.96
C ILE A 23 -3.08 0.83 7.30
N ASP A 24 -1.84 1.31 7.38
CA ASP A 24 -1.55 2.68 7.77
C ASP A 24 -0.80 3.42 6.71
N TYR A 25 -1.09 4.68 6.55
CA TYR A 25 -0.40 5.54 5.60
C TYR A 25 0.19 6.71 6.34
N ASP A 26 1.26 7.26 5.79
CA ASP A 26 1.86 8.45 6.32
C ASP A 26 2.47 9.24 5.17
N VAL A 27 2.57 10.54 5.37
CA VAL A 27 3.18 11.37 4.35
C VAL A 27 4.12 12.31 5.07
N TYR A 28 5.31 12.45 4.58
CA TYR A 28 6.26 13.37 5.19
C TYR A 28 7.09 14.02 4.09
N LEU A 29 7.79 15.09 4.46
CA LEU A 29 8.62 15.82 3.51
C LEU A 29 10.06 15.36 3.68
N ARG A 30 10.73 15.22 2.55
CA ARG A 30 12.14 14.86 2.54
C ARG A 30 12.86 15.95 1.79
N PHE A 31 13.94 16.46 2.35
CA PHE A 31 14.69 17.51 1.70
C PHE A 31 15.65 16.90 0.69
N ASP A 32 15.66 17.44 -0.53
CA ASP A 32 16.54 16.96 -1.57
C ASP A 32 17.66 17.96 -1.72
N GLU A 33 18.85 17.59 -1.36
CA GLU A 33 19.95 18.52 -1.40
C GLU A 33 20.34 18.90 -2.83
N ASP A 34 20.09 18.01 -3.77
CA ASP A 34 20.47 18.30 -5.14
C ASP A 34 19.61 19.39 -5.75
N SER A 35 18.33 19.37 -5.50
CA SER A 35 17.44 20.36 -6.06
C SER A 35 17.09 21.44 -5.05
N VAL A 36 17.52 21.31 -3.83
CA VAL A 36 17.25 22.25 -2.77
C VAL A 36 15.75 22.47 -2.63
N GLU A 37 15.01 21.38 -2.66
CA GLU A 37 13.58 21.42 -2.54
C GLU A 37 13.12 20.29 -1.65
N TYR A 38 11.88 20.36 -1.20
CA TYR A 38 11.29 19.28 -0.43
C TYR A 38 10.39 18.45 -1.33
N ASP A 39 10.49 17.14 -1.17
CA ASP A 39 9.60 16.23 -1.87
C ASP A 39 8.70 15.55 -0.87
N SER A 40 7.49 15.26 -1.27
CA SER A 40 6.60 14.49 -0.43
C SER A 40 6.90 13.02 -0.60
N VAL A 41 6.97 12.32 0.50
CA VAL A 41 7.18 10.87 0.47
C VAL A 41 5.96 10.25 1.13
N TYR A 42 5.32 9.35 0.41
CA TYR A 42 4.14 8.64 0.90
C TYR A 42 4.59 7.27 1.35
N SER A 43 4.31 6.93 2.58
CA SER A 43 4.69 5.62 3.06
C SER A 43 3.46 4.86 3.50
N ALA A 44 3.51 3.57 3.39
CA ALA A 44 2.39 2.73 3.78
C ALA A 44 2.92 1.45 4.37
N CYS A 45 2.16 0.89 5.30
CA CYS A 45 2.49 -0.40 5.83
C CYS A 45 1.19 -1.14 6.09
N ALA A 46 1.24 -2.45 6.03
CA ALA A 46 0.06 -3.26 6.21
C ALA A 46 0.45 -4.59 6.82
N CYS A 47 -0.45 -5.12 7.65
CA CYS A 47 -0.23 -6.45 8.19
C CYS A 47 -1.55 -7.17 8.30
N ARG A 48 -1.45 -8.50 8.31
CA ARG A 48 -2.61 -9.35 8.41
C ARG A 48 -3.24 -9.24 9.78
N PRO A 49 -4.50 -9.62 9.91
CA PRO A 49 -5.13 -9.67 11.22
C PRO A 49 -4.33 -10.55 12.15
N SER A 50 -4.11 -10.09 13.34
CA SER A 50 -3.41 -10.84 14.38
C SER A 50 -1.94 -11.07 14.12
N ALA A 51 -1.38 -10.46 13.09
CA ALA A 51 0.04 -10.60 12.84
C ALA A 51 0.80 -9.60 13.70
N GLU A 52 2.02 -9.99 14.05
CA GLU A 52 2.83 -9.12 14.87
C GLU A 52 3.79 -8.30 14.05
N GLU A 53 3.98 -8.64 12.79
CA GLU A 53 4.92 -7.91 11.96
C GLU A 53 4.22 -7.45 10.71
N TYR A 54 4.69 -6.35 10.15
CA TYR A 54 4.11 -5.86 8.93
C TYR A 54 4.54 -6.75 7.77
N GLY A 55 3.60 -7.08 6.93
CA GLY A 55 3.89 -7.85 5.73
C GLY A 55 4.18 -6.98 4.54
N PHE A 56 3.87 -5.70 4.62
CA PHE A 56 4.10 -4.78 3.53
C PHE A 56 4.59 -3.46 4.10
N VAL A 57 5.69 -2.96 3.58
CA VAL A 57 6.17 -1.64 3.93
C VAL A 57 6.71 -1.04 2.65
N GLY A 58 6.29 0.15 2.31
CA GLY A 58 6.76 0.76 1.08
C GLY A 58 6.74 2.27 1.16
N HIS A 59 7.54 2.88 0.27
CA HIS A 59 7.62 4.32 0.16
C HIS A 59 7.41 4.68 -1.30
N PHE A 60 6.65 5.72 -1.54
CA PHE A 60 6.23 6.06 -2.89
C PHE A 60 6.28 7.55 -3.10
N GLU A 61 6.32 7.97 -4.33
CA GLU A 61 6.40 9.39 -4.65
C GLU A 61 5.03 10.02 -4.80
N THR A 62 4.01 9.24 -5.04
CA THR A 62 2.67 9.80 -5.17
C THR A 62 1.67 8.96 -4.40
N TYR A 63 0.56 9.59 -4.07
CA TYR A 63 -0.52 8.90 -3.38
C TYR A 63 -1.07 7.76 -4.24
N VAL A 64 -1.20 8.00 -5.53
CA VAL A 64 -1.76 7.00 -6.43
C VAL A 64 -0.88 5.76 -6.44
N GLU A 65 0.44 5.95 -6.50
CA GLU A 65 1.33 4.80 -6.47
C GLU A 65 1.22 4.03 -5.17
N MET A 66 1.11 4.75 -4.06
CA MET A 66 1.00 4.09 -2.77
C MET A 66 -0.28 3.27 -2.68
N ILE A 67 -1.41 3.86 -3.02
CA ILE A 67 -2.69 3.18 -2.89
C ILE A 67 -2.77 2.00 -3.85
N THR A 68 -2.28 2.17 -5.07
CA THR A 68 -2.29 1.09 -6.04
C THR A 68 -1.45 -0.09 -5.55
N SER A 69 -0.26 0.21 -5.04
CA SER A 69 0.64 -0.85 -4.59
C SER A 69 0.07 -1.59 -3.38
N VAL A 70 -0.50 -0.86 -2.44
CA VAL A 70 -1.07 -1.51 -1.27
C VAL A 70 -2.24 -2.39 -1.67
N SER A 71 -3.12 -1.87 -2.52
CA SER A 71 -4.29 -2.62 -2.95
C SER A 71 -3.88 -3.89 -3.69
N GLU A 72 -2.90 -3.78 -4.58
CA GLU A 72 -2.46 -4.93 -5.34
C GLU A 72 -1.79 -5.96 -4.44
N TRP A 73 -1.01 -5.49 -3.46
CA TRP A 73 -0.39 -6.42 -2.54
C TRP A 73 -1.44 -7.18 -1.73
N LEU A 74 -2.49 -6.48 -1.29
CA LEU A 74 -3.54 -7.14 -0.51
C LEU A 74 -4.21 -8.24 -1.32
N VAL A 75 -4.61 -7.92 -2.53
CA VAL A 75 -5.28 -8.90 -3.37
C VAL A 75 -4.36 -10.06 -3.70
N ASP A 76 -3.12 -9.74 -4.05
CA ASP A 76 -2.17 -10.76 -4.41
C ASP A 76 -1.83 -11.66 -3.23
N THR A 77 -1.74 -11.10 -2.04
CA THR A 77 -1.42 -11.89 -0.86
C THR A 77 -2.52 -12.90 -0.57
N VAL A 78 -3.77 -12.47 -0.70
CA VAL A 78 -4.86 -13.38 -0.43
C VAL A 78 -4.97 -14.45 -1.53
N GLN A 79 -4.83 -14.05 -2.78
CA GLN A 79 -4.96 -15.00 -3.85
C GLN A 79 -3.70 -15.82 -4.05
N GLY A 80 -2.57 -15.17 -3.87
CA GLY A 80 -1.32 -15.86 -4.12
C GLY A 80 -1.04 -16.95 -3.14
N GLY A 81 -1.60 -16.82 -1.94
CA GLY A 81 -1.38 -17.85 -0.96
C GLY A 81 -1.97 -19.15 -1.39
N ASP A 82 -2.88 -19.12 -2.34
CA ASP A 82 -3.49 -20.34 -2.77
C ASP A 82 -2.75 -21.01 -3.86
N ASN A 83 -2.00 -20.26 -4.66
CA ASN A 83 -1.41 -20.91 -5.76
C ASN A 83 -0.04 -20.71 -5.94
N HIS A 84 0.68 -20.27 -4.96
CA HIS A 84 1.99 -20.15 -5.22
C HIS A 84 2.67 -21.39 -5.16
N THR A 85 2.01 -22.38 -5.17
CA THR A 85 2.70 -23.55 -5.11
C THR A 85 3.30 -23.90 -6.36
N GLU A 86 3.15 -23.38 -7.36
CA GLU A 86 3.73 -23.85 -8.45
C GLU A 86 5.04 -23.70 -8.57
#